data_3ec798b24b89dd7dbd9a34343a48b530
#
_entry.id   3ec798b24b89dd7dbd9a34343a48b530
#
_cell.length_a   1.000
_cell.length_b   1.000
_cell.length_c   1.000
_cell.angle_alpha   90.00
_cell.angle_beta   90.00
_cell.angle_gamma   90.00
#
_symmetry.space_group_name_H-M   'P 1'
#
loop_
_entity.id
_entity.type
_entity.pdbx_description
1 polymer ?
#
loop_
_entity_poly.entity_id
_entity_poly.type
_entity_poly.pdbx_seq_one_letter_code
_entity_poly.pdbx_strand_id
1 'polypeptide(L)'
;ILPFIGRLSDQNKLTALGGNPISIQDKPYMQVQIDSMGIFGIFSAKNIIDIDSSDVEKLICQPRIFSPSGSIFEFSNTNILFNLNYAQVVTARIFNLSGRLKWSQKLELTQAGSNILSWDGKDYNGDTVSSGLYIVTLEKENSILRTTVGVLNR
;
A
#
# COMPACT_ATOMS: atom_id res chain seq x y z
N ILE A 1 -11.79 -10.75 2.40
CA ILE A 1 -11.77 -9.38 1.83
C ILE A 1 -12.15 -8.45 2.98
N LEU A 2 -11.22 -7.61 3.43
CA LEU A 2 -11.51 -6.63 4.47
C LEU A 2 -12.25 -5.45 3.84
N PRO A 3 -13.42 -5.07 4.35
CA PRO A 3 -14.09 -3.86 3.94
C PRO A 3 -13.26 -2.64 4.36
N PHE A 4 -13.43 -1.54 3.67
CA PHE A 4 -12.86 -0.25 4.05
C PHE A 4 -13.88 0.85 3.83
N ILE A 5 -13.67 2.00 4.46
CA ILE A 5 -14.50 3.17 4.26
C ILE A 5 -13.85 4.05 3.19
N GLY A 6 -14.61 4.41 2.18
CA GLY A 6 -14.19 5.31 1.13
C GLY A 6 -15.03 6.58 1.11
N ARG A 7 -14.42 7.69 0.68
CA ARG A 7 -15.06 8.98 0.44
C ARG A 7 -15.19 9.23 -1.05
N LEU A 8 -16.38 9.62 -1.48
CA LEU A 8 -16.63 10.05 -2.86
C LEU A 8 -16.45 11.56 -2.95
N SER A 9 -15.58 12.02 -3.85
CA SER A 9 -15.43 13.44 -4.17
C SER A 9 -16.48 13.93 -5.16
N ASP A 10 -16.66 15.25 -5.27
CA ASP A 10 -17.56 15.89 -6.25
C ASP A 10 -17.23 15.56 -7.71
N GLN A 11 -16.03 15.06 -7.96
CA GLN A 11 -15.58 14.61 -9.29
C GLN A 11 -15.77 13.10 -9.51
N ASN A 12 -16.62 12.43 -8.71
CA ASN A 12 -16.83 10.98 -8.72
C ASN A 12 -15.55 10.15 -8.46
N LYS A 13 -14.55 10.73 -7.82
CA LYS A 13 -13.34 10.02 -7.45
C LYS A 13 -13.50 9.42 -6.06
N LEU A 14 -13.34 8.11 -5.97
CA LEU A 14 -13.33 7.40 -4.70
C LEU A 14 -11.94 7.44 -4.07
N THR A 15 -11.87 7.92 -2.82
CA THR A 15 -10.65 7.91 -2.01
C THR A 15 -10.84 6.94 -0.86
N ALA A 16 -9.98 5.95 -0.74
CA ALA A 16 -10.00 5.03 0.38
C ALA A 16 -9.45 5.73 1.63
N LEU A 17 -10.24 5.73 2.69
CA LEU A 17 -9.84 6.26 4.00
C LEU A 17 -9.31 5.17 4.93
N GLY A 18 -9.37 3.91 4.48
CA GLY A 18 -9.07 2.76 5.33
C GLY A 18 -10.22 2.42 6.26
N GLY A 19 -9.89 2.11 7.49
CA GLY A 19 -10.82 1.80 8.58
C GLY A 19 -10.29 0.70 9.47
N ASN A 20 -10.54 0.82 10.76
CA ASN A 20 -10.20 -0.20 11.74
C ASN A 20 -11.43 -1.05 12.03
N PRO A 21 -11.36 -2.38 11.88
CA PRO A 21 -12.45 -3.24 12.30
C PRO A 21 -12.57 -3.19 13.83
N ILE A 22 -13.77 -2.95 14.31
CA ILE A 22 -14.10 -2.98 15.75
C ILE A 22 -15.29 -3.91 15.97
N SER A 23 -15.43 -4.46 17.16
CA SER A 23 -16.60 -5.23 17.56
C SER A 23 -17.34 -4.48 18.64
N ILE A 24 -18.65 -4.30 18.46
CA ILE A 24 -19.55 -3.72 19.46
C ILE A 24 -20.73 -4.70 19.63
N GLN A 25 -20.90 -5.22 20.83
CA GLN A 25 -21.93 -6.22 21.14
C GLN A 25 -21.91 -7.41 20.15
N ASP A 26 -20.71 -7.96 19.93
CA ASP A 26 -20.44 -9.07 19.01
C ASP A 26 -20.81 -8.83 17.52
N LYS A 27 -21.07 -7.60 17.16
CA LYS A 27 -21.27 -7.22 15.76
C LYS A 27 -20.03 -6.51 15.19
N PRO A 28 -19.64 -6.85 13.95
CA PRO A 28 -18.51 -6.20 13.31
C PRO A 28 -18.86 -4.81 12.79
N TYR A 29 -18.02 -3.85 13.07
CA TYR A 29 -18.10 -2.48 12.57
C TYR A 29 -16.76 -2.05 11.98
N MET A 30 -16.80 -1.02 11.14
CA MET A 30 -15.61 -0.32 10.65
C MET A 30 -15.59 1.08 11.24
N GLN A 31 -14.46 1.45 11.86
CA GLN A 31 -14.26 2.78 12.40
C GLN A 31 -13.21 3.52 11.58
N VAL A 32 -13.52 4.75 11.20
CA VAL A 32 -12.57 5.68 10.57
C VAL A 32 -12.75 7.06 11.19
N GLN A 33 -11.65 7.76 11.36
CA GLN A 33 -11.67 9.17 11.73
C GLN A 33 -11.73 10.01 10.45
N ILE A 34 -12.71 10.93 10.40
CA ILE A 34 -12.88 11.84 9.26
C ILE A 34 -12.67 13.28 9.75
N ASP A 35 -12.01 14.08 8.96
CA ASP A 35 -11.68 15.48 9.22
C ASP A 35 -12.56 16.46 8.42
N SER A 36 -13.38 15.95 7.53
CA SER A 36 -14.23 16.75 6.65
C SER A 36 -15.53 16.04 6.30
N MET A 37 -16.58 16.82 6.03
CA MET A 37 -17.88 16.30 5.58
C MET A 37 -17.80 15.79 4.13
N GLY A 38 -18.62 14.81 3.78
CA GLY A 38 -18.67 14.24 2.44
C GLY A 38 -19.59 13.03 2.34
N ILE A 39 -19.61 12.42 1.16
CA ILE A 39 -20.34 11.17 0.93
C ILE A 39 -19.38 10.01 1.23
N PHE A 40 -19.79 9.16 2.15
CA PHE A 40 -19.00 8.00 2.57
C PHE A 40 -19.76 6.71 2.27
N GLY A 41 -19.04 5.66 2.00
CA GLY A 41 -19.57 4.33 1.80
C GLY A 41 -18.62 3.26 2.31
N ILE A 42 -19.16 2.07 2.55
CA ILE A 42 -18.37 0.88 2.85
C ILE A 42 -18.16 0.14 1.52
N PHE A 43 -16.91 -0.09 1.20
CA PHE A 43 -16.51 -0.77 -0.03
C PHE A 43 -15.71 -2.01 0.32
N SER A 44 -15.75 -3.01 -0.55
CA SER A 44 -14.81 -4.12 -0.49
C SER A 44 -13.67 -3.88 -1.48
N ALA A 45 -12.49 -4.36 -1.18
CA ALA A 45 -11.32 -4.21 -2.06
C ALA A 45 -11.59 -4.70 -3.50
N LYS A 46 -12.52 -5.61 -3.66
CA LYS A 46 -12.93 -6.14 -4.98
C LYS A 46 -13.56 -5.07 -5.89
N ASN A 47 -14.08 -3.97 -5.35
CA ASN A 47 -14.80 -2.93 -6.10
C ASN A 47 -13.96 -1.67 -6.36
N ILE A 48 -12.74 -1.56 -5.83
CA ILE A 48 -11.92 -0.34 -5.96
C ILE A 48 -10.79 -0.49 -6.93
N ILE A 49 -10.31 -1.68 -7.08
CA ILE A 49 -9.36 -1.97 -8.12
C ILE A 49 -10.14 -2.76 -9.16
N ASP A 50 -10.68 -2.07 -10.16
CA ASP A 50 -10.77 -2.63 -11.50
C ASP A 50 -9.30 -2.85 -11.96
N ILE A 51 -8.64 -3.75 -11.26
CA ILE A 51 -7.50 -4.44 -11.85
C ILE A 51 -8.18 -5.36 -12.85
N ASP A 52 -8.25 -4.89 -14.09
CA ASP A 52 -8.52 -5.72 -15.23
C ASP A 52 -7.87 -7.09 -14.97
N SER A 53 -8.60 -8.16 -15.15
CA SER A 53 -8.13 -9.52 -14.88
C SER A 53 -6.83 -9.88 -15.64
N SER A 54 -6.38 -9.02 -16.56
CA SER A 54 -5.06 -9.02 -17.19
C SER A 54 -3.93 -8.51 -16.25
N ASP A 55 -4.24 -7.84 -15.14
CA ASP A 55 -3.29 -7.21 -14.22
C ASP A 55 -2.96 -8.05 -12.96
N VAL A 56 -3.23 -9.33 -13.00
CA VAL A 56 -3.03 -10.29 -11.88
C VAL A 56 -1.59 -10.31 -11.34
N GLU A 57 -0.65 -9.69 -12.05
CA GLU A 57 0.76 -9.64 -11.67
C GLU A 57 1.34 -8.23 -11.52
N LYS A 58 0.55 -7.20 -11.29
CA LYS A 58 1.07 -5.84 -11.06
C LYS A 58 1.52 -5.62 -9.64
N LEU A 59 2.66 -4.98 -9.51
CA LEU A 59 3.17 -4.37 -8.28
C LEU A 59 3.07 -2.85 -8.42
N ILE A 60 2.35 -2.19 -7.53
CA ILE A 60 2.09 -0.75 -7.60
C ILE A 60 2.49 -0.09 -6.29
N CYS A 61 3.17 1.05 -6.35
CA CYS A 61 3.39 1.92 -5.20
C CYS A 61 2.43 3.11 -5.27
N GLN A 62 1.70 3.38 -4.21
CA GLN A 62 0.76 4.49 -4.12
C GLN A 62 0.86 5.19 -2.75
N PRO A 63 1.21 6.48 -2.72
CA PRO A 63 1.66 7.30 -3.85
C PRO A 63 2.99 6.81 -4.47
N ARG A 64 3.22 7.14 -5.72
CA ARG A 64 4.49 6.82 -6.40
C ARG A 64 5.66 7.70 -5.98
N ILE A 65 5.36 8.83 -5.34
CA ILE A 65 6.33 9.75 -4.75
C ILE A 65 5.79 10.16 -3.40
N PHE A 66 6.62 10.10 -2.36
CA PHE A 66 6.26 10.50 -1.02
C PHE A 66 7.45 11.16 -0.28
N SER A 67 7.17 11.81 0.84
CA SER A 67 8.19 12.45 1.70
C SER A 67 8.12 11.85 3.10
N PRO A 68 9.11 11.05 3.53
CA PRO A 68 9.14 10.47 4.87
C PRO A 68 9.03 11.50 6.00
N SER A 69 9.55 12.71 5.80
CA SER A 69 9.43 13.82 6.76
C SER A 69 8.05 14.50 6.75
N GLY A 70 7.19 14.19 5.77
CA GLY A 70 5.91 14.88 5.57
C GLY A 70 6.03 16.36 5.17
N SER A 71 7.25 16.85 4.95
CA SER A 71 7.51 18.29 4.74
C SER A 71 7.21 18.79 3.32
N ILE A 72 7.15 17.90 2.34
CA ILE A 72 6.96 18.25 0.92
C ILE A 72 5.60 17.79 0.40
N PHE A 73 5.11 16.62 0.88
CA PHE A 73 3.84 16.03 0.49
C PHE A 73 3.06 15.60 1.74
N GLU A 74 1.74 15.50 1.61
CA GLU A 74 0.87 14.98 2.67
C GLU A 74 1.16 13.51 3.03
N PHE A 75 1.87 12.79 2.14
CA PHE A 75 2.13 11.37 2.32
C PHE A 75 3.53 11.14 2.87
N SER A 76 3.62 10.61 4.08
CA SER A 76 4.86 10.22 4.75
C SER A 76 5.28 8.77 4.47
N ASN A 77 4.45 8.00 3.77
CA ASN A 77 4.67 6.60 3.41
C ASN A 77 4.11 6.29 2.02
N THR A 78 4.48 5.16 1.48
CA THR A 78 3.86 4.57 0.28
C THR A 78 3.27 3.20 0.60
N ASN A 79 2.15 2.89 -0.01
CA ASN A 79 1.56 1.55 0.02
C ASN A 79 2.00 0.77 -1.21
N ILE A 80 2.56 -0.39 -0.98
CA ILE A 80 2.95 -1.37 -1.98
C ILE A 80 1.77 -2.32 -2.15
N LEU A 81 1.10 -2.23 -3.28
CA LEU A 81 -0.13 -2.95 -3.61
C LEU A 81 0.21 -4.09 -4.56
N PHE A 82 -0.28 -5.27 -4.29
CA PHE A 82 -0.09 -6.45 -5.14
C PHE A 82 -1.22 -7.45 -5.00
N ASN A 83 -1.43 -8.26 -6.03
CA ASN A 83 -2.41 -9.34 -6.03
C ASN A 83 -1.73 -10.70 -6.01
N LEU A 84 -2.38 -11.64 -5.32
CA LEU A 84 -1.96 -13.05 -5.26
C LEU A 84 -3.14 -13.94 -5.67
N ASN A 85 -2.86 -14.95 -6.48
CA ASN A 85 -3.86 -15.95 -6.88
C ASN A 85 -4.25 -16.88 -5.71
N TYR A 86 -3.31 -17.09 -4.79
CA TYR A 86 -3.47 -17.92 -3.59
C TYR A 86 -2.57 -17.40 -2.47
N ALA A 87 -2.87 -17.77 -1.24
CA ALA A 87 -2.04 -17.44 -0.08
C ALA A 87 -0.66 -18.09 -0.20
N GLN A 88 0.39 -17.30 -0.12
CA GLN A 88 1.78 -17.75 -0.21
C GLN A 88 2.71 -16.81 0.54
N VAL A 89 3.89 -17.27 0.86
CA VAL A 89 4.95 -16.42 1.41
C VAL A 89 5.47 -15.50 0.31
N VAL A 90 5.58 -14.21 0.61
CA VAL A 90 6.20 -13.24 -0.29
C VAL A 90 7.26 -12.43 0.44
N THR A 91 8.28 -11.97 -0.29
CA THR A 91 9.31 -11.09 0.26
C THR A 91 9.37 -9.81 -0.55
N ALA A 92 9.07 -8.69 0.10
CA ALA A 92 9.28 -7.37 -0.47
C ALA A 92 10.70 -6.89 -0.16
N ARG A 93 11.37 -6.31 -1.15
CA ARG A 93 12.69 -5.68 -0.98
C ARG A 93 12.73 -4.35 -1.71
N ILE A 94 13.45 -3.40 -1.12
CA ILE A 94 13.64 -2.07 -1.69
C ILE A 94 15.11 -1.79 -1.82
N PHE A 95 15.52 -1.40 -3.02
CA PHE A 95 16.91 -1.14 -3.39
C PHE A 95 17.05 0.30 -3.88
N ASN A 96 18.20 0.90 -3.66
CA ASN A 96 18.56 2.11 -4.37
C ASN A 96 19.02 1.77 -5.82
N LEU A 97 19.25 2.80 -6.64
CA LEU A 97 19.67 2.59 -8.04
C LEU A 97 21.05 1.93 -8.18
N SER A 98 21.90 1.94 -7.14
CA SER A 98 23.16 1.20 -7.14
C SER A 98 22.99 -0.30 -6.80
N GLY A 99 21.74 -0.77 -6.63
CA GLY A 99 21.44 -2.16 -6.27
C GLY A 99 21.67 -2.50 -4.80
N ARG A 100 21.94 -1.51 -3.94
CA ARG A 100 22.10 -1.75 -2.50
C ARG A 100 20.73 -1.90 -1.84
N LEU A 101 20.53 -3.00 -1.12
CA LEU A 101 19.33 -3.25 -0.33
C LEU A 101 19.20 -2.18 0.75
N LYS A 102 18.01 -1.58 0.86
CA LYS A 102 17.65 -0.59 1.87
C LYS A 102 16.66 -1.13 2.89
N TRP A 103 15.72 -1.93 2.43
CA TRP A 103 14.68 -2.45 3.29
C TRP A 103 14.18 -3.81 2.76
N SER A 104 13.74 -4.66 3.66
CA SER A 104 13.16 -5.96 3.32
C SER A 104 12.15 -6.39 4.36
N GLN A 105 11.03 -6.96 3.90
CA GLN A 105 10.04 -7.59 4.77
C GLN A 105 9.52 -8.88 4.13
N LYS A 106 9.53 -9.94 4.91
CA LYS A 106 8.89 -11.20 4.58
C LYS A 106 7.48 -11.21 5.16
N LEU A 107 6.50 -11.55 4.34
CA LEU A 107 5.10 -11.70 4.69
C LEU A 107 4.76 -13.20 4.66
N GLU A 108 4.52 -13.78 5.83
CA GLU A 108 4.20 -15.19 5.96
C GLU A 108 2.69 -15.47 5.91
N LEU A 109 1.89 -14.43 6.22
CA LEU A 109 0.44 -14.49 6.25
C LEU A 109 -0.14 -13.56 5.18
N THR A 110 -0.08 -14.00 3.93
CA THR A 110 -0.80 -13.35 2.84
C THR A 110 -2.12 -14.05 2.57
N GLN A 111 -2.98 -13.41 1.79
CA GLN A 111 -4.24 -14.00 1.35
C GLN A 111 -4.35 -13.94 -0.17
N ALA A 112 -5.19 -14.77 -0.75
CA ALA A 112 -5.57 -14.66 -2.15
C ALA A 112 -6.28 -13.32 -2.39
N GLY A 113 -6.02 -12.69 -3.53
CA GLY A 113 -6.54 -11.36 -3.87
C GLY A 113 -5.57 -10.24 -3.51
N SER A 114 -6.11 -9.08 -3.20
CA SER A 114 -5.35 -7.86 -2.96
C SER A 114 -4.66 -7.88 -1.60
N ASN A 115 -3.39 -7.53 -1.60
CA ASN A 115 -2.55 -7.37 -0.42
C ASN A 115 -1.91 -5.98 -0.44
N ILE A 116 -1.65 -5.44 0.75
CA ILE A 116 -1.05 -4.12 0.94
C ILE A 116 0.07 -4.23 1.95
N LEU A 117 1.18 -3.60 1.65
CA LEU A 117 2.33 -3.45 2.52
C LEU A 117 2.75 -1.98 2.52
N SER A 118 2.98 -1.39 3.68
CA SER A 118 3.39 0.01 3.80
C SER A 118 4.89 0.14 4.02
N TRP A 119 5.52 1.13 3.35
CA TRP A 119 6.91 1.52 3.60
C TRP A 119 6.99 3.02 3.91
N ASP A 120 7.62 3.35 5.03
CA ASP A 120 7.76 4.70 5.58
C ASP A 120 9.03 5.43 5.13
N GLY A 121 9.77 4.87 4.17
CA GLY A 121 11.02 5.47 3.68
C GLY A 121 12.20 5.29 4.61
N LYS A 122 12.15 4.36 5.56
CA LYS A 122 13.29 4.00 6.41
C LYS A 122 14.00 2.75 5.90
N ASP A 123 15.29 2.70 6.16
CA ASP A 123 16.09 1.52 5.90
C ASP A 123 16.05 0.54 7.11
N TYR A 124 16.79 -0.57 6.99
CA TYR A 124 16.82 -1.62 8.03
C TYR A 124 17.42 -1.16 9.37
N ASN A 125 18.12 -0.02 9.42
CA ASN A 125 18.62 0.59 10.65
C ASN A 125 17.59 1.54 11.29
N GLY A 126 16.48 1.82 10.60
CA GLY A 126 15.51 2.83 11.00
C GLY A 126 15.84 4.24 10.53
N ASP A 127 16.93 4.42 9.76
CA ASP A 127 17.33 5.70 9.22
C ASP A 127 16.52 6.05 7.98
N THR A 128 16.11 7.30 7.87
CA THR A 128 15.41 7.80 6.68
C THR A 128 16.34 7.75 5.47
N VAL A 129 15.87 7.13 4.39
CA VAL A 129 16.65 7.04 3.14
C VAL A 129 16.77 8.39 2.46
N SER A 130 17.83 8.59 1.68
CA SER A 130 18.07 9.83 0.93
C SER A 130 17.01 10.03 -0.17
N SER A 131 16.81 11.29 -0.59
CA SER A 131 16.00 11.59 -1.78
C SER A 131 16.52 10.83 -3.00
N GLY A 132 15.61 10.24 -3.75
CA GLY A 132 15.96 9.47 -4.94
C GLY A 132 14.88 8.52 -5.41
N LEU A 133 15.20 7.78 -6.47
CA LEU A 133 14.37 6.70 -6.99
C LEU A 133 14.83 5.37 -6.38
N TYR A 134 13.86 4.55 -5.99
CA TYR A 134 14.07 3.24 -5.39
C TYR A 134 13.35 2.17 -6.21
N ILE A 135 13.97 1.01 -6.31
CA ILE A 135 13.41 -0.16 -6.98
C ILE A 135 12.75 -1.03 -5.89
N VAL A 136 11.47 -1.28 -6.06
CA VAL A 136 10.69 -2.17 -5.20
C VAL A 136 10.54 -3.51 -5.92
N THR A 137 10.89 -4.58 -5.26
CA THR A 137 10.69 -5.95 -5.75
C THR A 137 9.77 -6.71 -4.80
N LEU A 138 8.92 -7.55 -5.35
CA LEU A 138 8.12 -8.52 -4.62
C LEU A 138 8.45 -9.91 -5.18
N GLU A 139 9.12 -10.71 -4.38
CA GLU A 139 9.44 -12.09 -4.70
C GLU A 139 8.29 -12.98 -4.23
N LYS A 140 7.75 -13.73 -5.16
CA LYS A 140 6.73 -14.77 -4.98
C LYS A 140 7.35 -16.13 -5.27
N GLU A 141 6.62 -17.21 -5.01
CA GLU A 141 7.10 -18.57 -5.20
C GLU A 141 7.72 -18.81 -6.60
N ASN A 142 7.10 -18.31 -7.67
CA ASN A 142 7.52 -18.58 -9.06
C ASN A 142 7.85 -17.33 -9.87
N SER A 143 7.84 -16.13 -9.28
CA SER A 143 8.09 -14.90 -10.03
C SER A 143 8.55 -13.75 -9.13
N ILE A 144 9.16 -12.74 -9.76
CA ILE A 144 9.57 -11.50 -9.11
C ILE A 144 8.91 -10.34 -9.86
N LEU A 145 8.04 -9.60 -9.16
CA LEU A 145 7.47 -8.36 -9.65
C LEU A 145 8.39 -7.19 -9.30
N ARG A 146 8.38 -6.14 -10.13
CA ARG A 146 9.19 -4.94 -9.93
C ARG A 146 8.40 -3.69 -10.23
N THR A 147 8.64 -2.66 -9.42
CA THR A 147 8.15 -1.30 -9.65
C THR A 147 9.15 -0.29 -9.09
N THR A 148 8.85 0.98 -9.22
CA THR A 148 9.69 2.05 -8.68
C THR A 148 8.88 3.00 -7.81
N VAL A 149 9.55 3.60 -6.83
CA VAL A 149 8.99 4.65 -5.97
C VAL A 149 10.01 5.76 -5.79
N GLY A 150 9.54 7.01 -5.78
CA GLY A 150 10.34 8.19 -5.51
C GLY A 150 10.24 8.59 -4.04
N VAL A 151 11.37 8.93 -3.44
CA VAL A 151 11.47 9.52 -2.11
C VAL A 151 12.00 10.93 -2.24
N LEU A 152 11.30 11.91 -1.67
CA LEU A 152 11.76 13.29 -1.54
C LEU A 152 11.90 13.63 -0.06
N ASN A 153 13.12 13.87 0.34
CA ASN A 153 13.47 14.22 1.71
C ASN A 153 14.20 15.56 1.71
N ARG A 154 13.79 16.49 2.58
CA ARG A 154 14.45 17.78 2.81
C ARG A 154 14.97 17.85 4.22
#